data_07ed09ae5cbe74b602c3e3bd20814141
#
_entry.id   07ed09ae5cbe74b602c3e3bd20814141
#
_cell.length_a   1.000
_cell.length_b   1.000
_cell.length_c   1.000
_cell.angle_alpha   90.00
_cell.angle_beta   90.00
_cell.angle_gamma   90.00
#
_symmetry.space_group_name_H-M   'P 1'
#
loop_
_entity.id
_entity.type
_entity.pdbx_description
1 polymer ?
#
loop_
_entity_poly.entity_id
_entity_poly.type
_entity_poly.pdbx_seq_one_letter_code
_entity_poly.pdbx_strand_id
1 'polypeptide(L)'
;MRYLHTMVRVTDLATSLRFYCEALGLREIRRIDNDKGRFTLVFLAAPGDERAQVELTYNWDAEDYGIGRAFGHLAYEVDDIYAACQRLRDHGVVINRPPRDGRMAFVRSPDNISVELLQKGGSREPREPWKSQPNVGEW
;
A
#
# COMPACT_ATOMS: atom_id res chain seq x y z
N MET A 1 2.39 -9.80 24.84
CA MET A 1 2.12 -8.62 23.98
C MET A 1 2.08 -9.11 22.54
N ARG A 2 1.16 -8.57 21.71
CA ARG A 2 1.01 -8.94 20.29
C ARG A 2 0.75 -7.67 19.48
N TYR A 3 1.41 -7.52 18.34
CA TYR A 3 1.08 -6.49 17.38
C TYR A 3 -0.33 -6.72 16.81
N LEU A 4 -1.13 -5.66 16.63
CA LEU A 4 -2.49 -5.75 16.10
C LEU A 4 -2.59 -5.14 14.70
N HIS A 5 -2.27 -3.84 14.57
CA HIS A 5 -2.37 -3.12 13.30
C HIS A 5 -1.53 -1.84 13.29
N THR A 6 -1.29 -1.31 12.10
CA THR A 6 -0.89 0.08 11.85
C THR A 6 -2.10 0.84 11.32
N MET A 7 -2.39 2.01 11.88
CA MET A 7 -3.46 2.88 11.40
C MET A 7 -2.93 3.95 10.46
N VAL A 8 -3.61 4.15 9.34
CA VAL A 8 -3.39 5.26 8.42
C VAL A 8 -4.71 5.98 8.15
N ARG A 9 -4.69 7.32 8.08
CA ARG A 9 -5.86 8.09 7.69
C ARG A 9 -5.97 8.17 6.18
N VAL A 10 -7.21 8.13 5.68
CA VAL A 10 -7.50 8.24 4.25
C VAL A 10 -8.57 9.32 4.02
N THR A 11 -8.42 10.07 2.94
CA THR A 11 -9.31 11.18 2.60
C THR A 11 -10.51 10.74 1.76
N ASP A 12 -10.35 9.66 0.99
CA ASP A 12 -11.41 9.03 0.17
C ASP A 12 -11.34 7.51 0.29
N LEU A 13 -12.35 6.93 0.94
CA LEU A 13 -12.37 5.50 1.22
C LEU A 13 -12.46 4.64 -0.05
N ALA A 14 -13.26 5.07 -1.04
CA ALA A 14 -13.44 4.30 -2.27
C ALA A 14 -12.15 4.25 -3.10
N THR A 15 -11.45 5.37 -3.23
CA THR A 15 -10.16 5.45 -3.90
C THR A 15 -9.09 4.65 -3.17
N SER A 16 -9.07 4.72 -1.84
CA SER A 16 -8.14 3.95 -1.03
C SER A 16 -8.37 2.44 -1.15
N LEU A 17 -9.62 1.99 -1.16
CA LEU A 17 -9.93 0.57 -1.35
C LEU A 17 -9.54 0.06 -2.75
N ARG A 18 -9.72 0.87 -3.80
CA ARG A 18 -9.18 0.51 -5.14
C ARG A 18 -7.67 0.32 -5.10
N PHE A 19 -6.94 1.21 -4.42
CA PHE A 19 -5.49 1.06 -4.28
C PHE A 19 -5.11 -0.18 -3.46
N TYR A 20 -5.58 -0.26 -2.22
CA TYR A 20 -5.14 -1.30 -1.29
C TYR A 20 -5.69 -2.70 -1.65
N CYS A 21 -6.95 -2.80 -2.09
CA CYS A 21 -7.56 -4.10 -2.36
C CYS A 21 -7.40 -4.53 -3.83
N GLU A 22 -7.77 -3.68 -4.80
CA GLU A 22 -7.75 -4.10 -6.21
C GLU A 22 -6.32 -4.07 -6.79
N ALA A 23 -5.57 -2.98 -6.58
CA ALA A 23 -4.23 -2.84 -7.14
C ALA A 23 -3.16 -3.59 -6.32
N LEU A 24 -3.09 -3.36 -5.00
CA LEU A 24 -2.10 -3.98 -4.12
C LEU A 24 -2.44 -5.44 -3.78
N GLY A 25 -3.72 -5.79 -3.68
CA GLY A 25 -4.21 -7.16 -3.47
C GLY A 25 -4.50 -7.52 -2.02
N LEU A 26 -4.65 -6.53 -1.13
CA LEU A 26 -5.12 -6.79 0.23
C LEU A 26 -6.61 -7.17 0.22
N ARG A 27 -7.06 -7.80 1.31
CA ARG A 27 -8.47 -8.13 1.54
C ARG A 27 -9.02 -7.38 2.72
N GLU A 28 -10.25 -6.92 2.60
CA GLU A 28 -11.00 -6.38 3.72
C GLU A 28 -11.33 -7.52 4.70
N ILE A 29 -10.90 -7.38 5.96
CA ILE A 29 -11.12 -8.34 7.03
C ILE A 29 -12.36 -7.97 7.83
N ARG A 30 -12.54 -6.68 8.10
CA ARG A 30 -13.69 -6.14 8.81
C ARG A 30 -13.84 -4.65 8.58
N ARG A 31 -15.06 -4.17 8.83
CA ARG A 31 -15.42 -2.75 8.76
C ARG A 31 -16.24 -2.35 9.97
N ILE A 32 -16.08 -1.12 10.43
CA ILE A 32 -16.82 -0.56 11.56
C ILE A 32 -17.19 0.88 11.20
N ASP A 33 -18.48 1.20 11.19
CA ASP A 33 -18.98 2.56 11.10
C ASP A 33 -19.31 3.07 12.49
N ASN A 34 -18.89 4.30 12.81
CA ASN A 34 -19.16 4.94 14.10
C ASN A 34 -19.88 6.28 13.87
N ASP A 35 -21.20 6.26 14.00
CA ASP A 35 -22.04 7.45 13.78
C ASP A 35 -21.75 8.56 14.78
N LYS A 36 -21.45 8.22 16.04
CA LYS A 36 -21.15 9.21 17.07
C LYS A 36 -19.81 9.91 16.84
N GLY A 37 -18.80 9.13 16.42
CA GLY A 37 -17.46 9.62 16.12
C GLY A 37 -17.32 10.13 14.69
N ARG A 38 -18.33 9.88 13.82
CA ARG A 38 -18.34 10.25 12.40
C ARG A 38 -17.10 9.76 11.64
N PHE A 39 -16.86 8.44 11.74
CA PHE A 39 -15.76 7.81 11.01
C PHE A 39 -16.09 6.36 10.63
N THR A 40 -15.38 5.85 9.62
CA THR A 40 -15.35 4.45 9.23
C THR A 40 -13.96 3.88 9.42
N LEU A 41 -13.85 2.71 10.03
CA LEU A 41 -12.61 1.93 10.10
C LEU A 41 -12.72 0.73 9.16
N VAL A 42 -11.68 0.51 8.35
CA VAL A 42 -11.58 -0.67 7.49
C VAL A 42 -10.24 -1.34 7.75
N PHE A 43 -10.28 -2.60 8.16
CA PHE A 43 -9.09 -3.40 8.45
C PHE A 43 -8.77 -4.27 7.24
N LEU A 44 -7.57 -4.13 6.72
CA LEU A 44 -7.07 -4.84 5.54
C LEU A 44 -5.89 -5.73 5.92
N ALA A 45 -5.75 -6.87 5.24
CA ALA A 45 -4.58 -7.73 5.39
C ALA A 45 -4.23 -8.42 4.07
N ALA A 46 -2.98 -8.88 3.96
CA ALA A 46 -2.56 -9.74 2.86
C ALA A 46 -3.23 -11.12 2.98
N PRO A 47 -3.65 -11.74 1.86
CA PRO A 47 -4.19 -13.10 1.90
C PRO A 47 -3.18 -14.09 2.50
N GLY A 48 -3.60 -14.80 3.54
CA GLY A 48 -2.76 -15.76 4.26
C GLY A 48 -1.93 -15.16 5.40
N ASP A 49 -2.03 -13.84 5.63
CA ASP A 49 -1.40 -13.16 6.79
C ASP A 49 -2.38 -12.17 7.44
N GLU A 50 -3.55 -12.64 7.83
CA GLU A 50 -4.62 -11.83 8.41
C GLU A 50 -4.26 -11.23 9.78
N ARG A 51 -3.09 -11.56 10.31
CA ARG A 51 -2.60 -11.00 11.58
C ARG A 51 -1.89 -9.65 11.42
N ALA A 52 -1.26 -9.43 10.27
CA ALA A 52 -0.56 -8.18 9.97
C ALA A 52 -1.52 -7.20 9.28
N GLN A 53 -2.33 -6.48 10.07
CA GLN A 53 -3.38 -5.62 9.52
C GLN A 53 -2.93 -4.17 9.36
N VAL A 54 -3.45 -3.53 8.32
CA VAL A 54 -3.51 -2.09 8.22
C VAL A 54 -4.96 -1.63 8.45
N GLU A 55 -5.13 -0.64 9.33
CA GLU A 55 -6.42 0.00 9.58
C GLU A 55 -6.50 1.29 8.77
N LEU A 56 -7.45 1.38 7.84
CA LEU A 56 -7.80 2.63 7.20
C LEU A 56 -8.84 3.35 8.06
N THR A 57 -8.53 4.57 8.48
CA THR A 57 -9.48 5.44 9.19
C THR A 57 -9.94 6.54 8.23
N TYR A 58 -11.22 6.50 7.89
CA TYR A 58 -11.90 7.51 7.09
C TYR A 58 -12.80 8.37 8.00
N ASN A 59 -12.40 9.62 8.25
CA ASN A 59 -13.23 10.60 8.92
C ASN A 59 -14.25 11.17 7.92
N TRP A 60 -15.53 11.22 8.32
CA TRP A 60 -16.60 11.69 7.42
C TRP A 60 -16.57 13.19 7.17
N ASP A 61 -15.98 13.93 8.11
CA ASP A 61 -15.73 15.35 7.93
C ASP A 61 -14.38 15.52 7.20
N ALA A 62 -14.39 16.28 6.12
CA ALA A 62 -13.20 16.50 5.30
C ALA A 62 -12.07 17.12 6.11
N GLU A 63 -10.87 16.55 6.01
CA GLU A 63 -9.67 16.99 6.68
C GLU A 63 -8.46 16.87 5.75
N ASP A 64 -7.56 17.84 5.80
CA ASP A 64 -6.27 17.75 5.09
C ASP A 64 -5.22 17.17 6.04
N TYR A 65 -4.75 15.97 5.70
CA TYR A 65 -3.71 15.30 6.47
C TYR A 65 -2.33 15.66 5.93
N GLY A 66 -1.61 16.51 6.65
CA GLY A 66 -0.20 16.72 6.36
C GLY A 66 0.59 15.40 6.52
N ILE A 67 1.49 15.13 5.60
CA ILE A 67 2.42 13.99 5.68
C ILE A 67 3.57 14.38 6.61
N GLY A 68 3.52 14.01 7.87
CA GLY A 68 4.68 14.11 8.75
C GLY A 68 5.88 13.30 8.22
N ARG A 69 7.04 13.47 8.83
CA ARG A 69 8.28 12.74 8.46
C ARG A 69 8.58 11.57 9.40
N ALA A 70 7.78 11.36 10.43
CA ALA A 70 8.00 10.31 11.41
C ALA A 70 7.54 8.93 10.94
N PHE A 71 6.50 8.85 10.09
CA PHE A 71 6.05 7.61 9.48
C PHE A 71 6.92 7.32 8.23
N GLY A 72 7.43 6.10 8.12
CA GLY A 72 8.22 5.65 6.98
C GLY A 72 7.33 5.06 5.88
N HIS A 73 7.12 3.74 5.92
CA HIS A 73 6.35 3.02 4.91
C HIS A 73 5.69 1.76 5.49
N LEU A 74 4.74 1.20 4.72
CA LEU A 74 4.26 -0.17 4.86
C LEU A 74 5.09 -1.06 3.95
N ALA A 75 5.49 -2.25 4.39
CA ALA A 75 6.25 -3.20 3.56
C ALA A 75 5.49 -4.51 3.39
N TYR A 76 5.46 -5.03 2.15
CA TYR A 76 4.84 -6.31 1.81
C TYR A 76 5.81 -7.18 1.00
N GLU A 77 5.92 -8.46 1.40
CA GLU A 77 6.59 -9.46 0.58
C GLU A 77 5.64 -9.96 -0.52
N VAL A 78 6.15 -10.08 -1.73
CA VAL A 78 5.41 -10.55 -2.91
C VAL A 78 6.13 -11.72 -3.58
N ASP A 79 5.36 -12.68 -4.09
CA ASP A 79 5.91 -13.86 -4.77
C ASP A 79 6.57 -13.51 -6.11
N ASP A 80 6.08 -12.49 -6.82
CA ASP A 80 6.66 -11.96 -8.06
C ASP A 80 6.56 -10.45 -8.11
N ILE A 81 7.70 -9.78 -7.86
CA ILE A 81 7.75 -8.30 -7.81
C ILE A 81 7.42 -7.65 -9.16
N TYR A 82 7.75 -8.29 -10.27
CA TYR A 82 7.45 -7.76 -11.60
C TYR A 82 5.96 -7.85 -11.92
N ALA A 83 5.33 -8.98 -11.59
CA ALA A 83 3.89 -9.15 -11.75
C ALA A 83 3.10 -8.20 -10.83
N ALA A 84 3.56 -8.02 -9.58
CA ALA A 84 2.95 -7.07 -8.65
C ALA A 84 3.05 -5.63 -9.14
N CYS A 85 4.21 -5.19 -9.61
CA CYS A 85 4.40 -3.85 -10.20
C CYS A 85 3.59 -3.66 -11.47
N GLN A 86 3.47 -4.70 -12.32
CA GLN A 86 2.65 -4.63 -13.53
C GLN A 86 1.17 -4.44 -13.18
N ARG A 87 0.65 -5.21 -12.24
CA ARG A 87 -0.73 -5.08 -11.78
C ARG A 87 -1.02 -3.67 -11.21
N LEU A 88 -0.13 -3.14 -10.38
CA LEU A 88 -0.26 -1.77 -9.86
C LEU A 88 -0.32 -0.75 -11.00
N ARG A 89 0.56 -0.87 -11.99
CA ARG A 89 0.59 0.00 -13.16
C ARG A 89 -0.68 -0.10 -14.01
N ASP A 90 -1.23 -1.29 -14.18
CA ASP A 90 -2.47 -1.53 -14.91
C ASP A 90 -3.68 -0.88 -14.21
N HIS A 91 -3.59 -0.66 -12.88
CA HIS A 91 -4.55 0.11 -12.09
C HIS A 91 -4.21 1.61 -12.00
N GLY A 92 -3.26 2.11 -12.80
CA GLY A 92 -2.91 3.52 -12.84
C GLY A 92 -1.99 3.99 -11.71
N VAL A 93 -1.42 3.07 -10.92
CA VAL A 93 -0.49 3.42 -9.85
C VAL A 93 0.90 3.70 -10.42
N VAL A 94 1.48 4.83 -10.03
CA VAL A 94 2.85 5.16 -10.39
C VAL A 94 3.83 4.29 -9.61
N ILE A 95 4.77 3.64 -10.31
CA ILE A 95 5.86 2.92 -9.67
C ILE A 95 6.99 3.93 -9.41
N ASN A 96 7.05 4.47 -8.18
CA ASN A 96 7.99 5.54 -7.81
C ASN A 96 9.44 5.06 -7.87
N ARG A 97 9.74 3.89 -7.29
CA ARG A 97 11.01 3.19 -7.47
C ARG A 97 10.76 1.86 -8.17
N PRO A 98 11.10 1.73 -9.45
CA PRO A 98 10.97 0.45 -10.18
C PRO A 98 11.89 -0.64 -9.61
N PRO A 99 11.50 -1.92 -9.74
CA PRO A 99 12.31 -3.05 -9.25
C PRO A 99 13.48 -3.38 -10.19
N ARG A 100 14.41 -2.42 -10.38
CA ARG A 100 15.56 -2.54 -11.28
C ARG A 100 16.51 -3.67 -10.91
N ASP A 101 16.62 -3.93 -9.61
CA ASP A 101 17.46 -4.95 -9.01
C ASP A 101 16.74 -6.31 -8.83
N GLY A 102 15.50 -6.41 -9.30
CA GLY A 102 14.66 -7.59 -9.09
C GLY A 102 14.27 -7.84 -7.64
N ARG A 103 14.51 -6.87 -6.74
CA ARG A 103 14.34 -7.06 -5.30
C ARG A 103 13.27 -6.18 -4.68
N MET A 104 13.28 -4.89 -4.98
CA MET A 104 12.56 -3.88 -4.23
C MET A 104 11.88 -2.88 -5.16
N ALA A 105 10.65 -2.51 -4.84
CA ALA A 105 9.92 -1.43 -5.49
C ALA A 105 9.23 -0.55 -4.45
N PHE A 106 8.94 0.70 -4.81
CA PHE A 106 8.11 1.61 -4.01
C PHE A 106 7.01 2.22 -4.84
N VAL A 107 5.85 2.35 -4.23
CA VAL A 107 4.68 3.07 -4.73
C VAL A 107 4.11 3.95 -3.63
N ARG A 108 3.19 4.86 -3.97
CA ARG A 108 2.43 5.63 -2.98
C ARG A 108 0.94 5.36 -3.11
N SER A 109 0.27 5.32 -1.97
CA SER A 109 -1.20 5.31 -1.93
C SER A 109 -1.76 6.67 -2.36
N PRO A 110 -3.08 6.78 -2.61
CA PRO A 110 -3.72 8.06 -2.91
C PRO A 110 -3.46 9.15 -1.85
N ASP A 111 -3.30 8.76 -0.59
CA ASP A 111 -2.99 9.67 0.53
C ASP A 111 -1.49 9.77 0.82
N ASN A 112 -0.66 9.50 -0.17
CA ASN A 112 0.79 9.63 -0.07
C ASN A 112 1.50 8.68 0.93
N ILE A 113 0.83 7.62 1.39
CA ILE A 113 1.49 6.61 2.22
C ILE A 113 2.44 5.80 1.34
N SER A 114 3.72 5.78 1.71
CA SER A 114 4.73 4.98 1.02
C SER A 114 4.50 3.48 1.26
N VAL A 115 4.57 2.68 0.20
CA VAL A 115 4.44 1.22 0.25
C VAL A 115 5.63 0.59 -0.46
N GLU A 116 6.38 -0.21 0.29
CA GLU A 116 7.49 -1.01 -0.20
C GLU A 116 7.01 -2.41 -0.62
N LEU A 117 7.45 -2.87 -1.76
CA LEU A 117 7.30 -4.27 -2.18
C LEU A 117 8.67 -4.94 -2.19
N LEU A 118 8.75 -6.11 -1.57
CA LEU A 118 9.97 -6.92 -1.50
C LEU A 118 9.75 -8.29 -2.16
N GLN A 119 10.69 -8.68 -3.00
CA GLN A 119 10.68 -10.00 -3.62
C GLN A 119 10.96 -11.10 -2.59
N LYS A 120 10.10 -12.08 -2.50
CA LYS A 120 10.28 -13.28 -1.68
C LYS A 120 11.49 -14.10 -2.16
N GLY A 121 12.27 -14.60 -1.21
CA GLY A 121 13.37 -15.52 -1.49
C GLY A 121 14.61 -14.86 -2.11
N GLY A 122 14.67 -13.54 -2.23
CA GLY A 122 15.83 -12.81 -2.76
C GLY A 122 15.57 -12.16 -4.11
N SER A 123 16.61 -11.56 -4.71
CA SER A 123 16.47 -10.83 -5.98
C SER A 123 16.19 -11.78 -7.15
N ARG A 124 15.32 -11.36 -8.06
CA ARG A 124 15.15 -11.96 -9.38
C ARG A 124 16.14 -11.38 -10.38
N GLU A 125 16.34 -12.06 -11.49
CA GLU A 125 17.13 -11.54 -12.59
C GLU A 125 16.54 -10.20 -13.09
N PRO A 126 17.35 -9.12 -13.17
CA PRO A 126 16.89 -7.84 -13.69
C PRO A 126 16.39 -7.93 -15.14
N ARG A 127 15.20 -7.41 -15.41
CA ARG A 127 14.60 -7.45 -16.75
C ARG A 127 13.91 -6.15 -17.15
N GLU A 128 13.84 -5.93 -18.45
CA GLU A 128 13.07 -4.83 -19.03
C GLU A 128 11.54 -5.04 -18.87
N PRO A 129 10.75 -3.95 -18.83
CA PRO A 129 11.15 -2.54 -18.88
C PRO A 129 11.70 -1.99 -17.56
N TRP A 130 11.67 -2.75 -16.48
CA TRP A 130 11.96 -2.29 -15.12
C TRP A 130 13.41 -1.93 -14.89
N LYS A 131 14.33 -2.69 -15.51
CA LYS A 131 15.78 -2.51 -15.37
C LYS A 131 16.25 -1.11 -15.75
N SER A 132 15.69 -0.54 -16.81
CA SER A 132 16.08 0.77 -17.33
C SER A 132 15.21 1.94 -16.86
N GLN A 133 14.10 1.67 -16.15
CA GLN A 133 13.19 2.73 -15.72
C GLN A 133 13.80 3.61 -14.62
N PRO A 134 13.74 4.95 -14.75
CA PRO A 134 14.16 5.87 -13.70
C PRO A 134 13.15 5.90 -12.54
N ASN A 135 13.57 6.48 -11.42
CA ASN A 135 12.65 6.83 -10.33
C ASN A 135 11.70 7.95 -10.77
N VAL A 136 10.50 7.97 -10.20
CA VAL A 136 9.48 9.00 -10.42
C VAL A 136 9.07 9.58 -9.08
N GLY A 137 9.34 10.88 -8.87
CA GLY A 137 9.03 11.55 -7.60
C GLY A 137 9.83 11.02 -6.43
N GLU A 138 9.26 11.16 -5.22
CA GLU A 138 9.80 10.68 -3.95
C GLU A 138 8.91 9.55 -3.40
N TRP A 139 9.47 8.69 -2.53
CA TRP A 139 8.77 7.58 -1.89
C TRP A 139 9.16 7.39 -0.43
#